data_b6780fe16505275cfb8fcdbe8082a4db
#
_entry.id   b6780fe16505275cfb8fcdbe8082a4db
#
_cell.length_a   1.000
_cell.length_b   1.000
_cell.length_c   1.000
_cell.angle_alpha   90.00
_cell.angle_beta   90.00
_cell.angle_gamma   90.00
#
_symmetry.space_group_name_H-M   'P 1'
#
loop_
_entity.id
_entity.type
_entity.pdbx_description
1 polymer ?
#
loop_
_entity_poly.entity_id
_entity_poly.type
_entity_poly.pdbx_seq_one_letter_code
_entity_poly.pdbx_strand_id
1 'polypeptide(L)'
;HTLYADVTPRPIERVRAFVTFVKPQHWATAGKLVSEGAPGAPYFTCLALSGRPTEQLQNLMQGFTDLIARHLDCDRRSIRGQVVSIDPAHWSIGGKPASDVRSNEVALRGGVEMQTRPIVDQV
;
A
#
# COMPACT_ATOMS: atom_id res chain seq x y z
N HIS A 1 -8.22 -4.33 2.08
CA HIS A 1 -8.25 -4.88 3.47
C HIS A 1 -8.22 -6.39 3.45
N THR A 2 -9.21 -7.02 2.82
CA THR A 2 -9.24 -8.49 2.77
C THR A 2 -8.06 -9.06 2.03
N LEU A 3 -7.58 -8.37 1.00
CA LEU A 3 -6.40 -8.80 0.27
C LEU A 3 -5.21 -8.96 1.19
N TYR A 4 -4.97 -7.96 2.04
CA TYR A 4 -3.82 -8.02 2.93
C TYR A 4 -3.97 -9.15 3.95
N ALA A 5 -5.18 -9.35 4.46
CA ALA A 5 -5.44 -10.45 5.40
C ALA A 5 -5.24 -11.81 4.74
N ASP A 6 -5.53 -11.93 3.44
CA ASP A 6 -5.33 -13.16 2.69
C ASP A 6 -3.86 -13.46 2.45
N VAL A 7 -3.05 -12.43 2.22
CA VAL A 7 -1.62 -12.60 1.91
C VAL A 7 -0.80 -12.79 3.18
N THR A 8 -1.16 -12.09 4.26
CA THR A 8 -0.41 -12.13 5.51
C THR A 8 -1.33 -12.50 6.68
N PRO A 9 -0.92 -13.48 7.51
CA PRO A 9 -1.75 -13.91 8.63
C PRO A 9 -1.73 -12.87 9.76
N ARG A 10 -2.75 -12.03 9.79
CA ARG A 10 -2.90 -11.00 10.81
C ARG A 10 -4.35 -10.58 10.96
N PRO A 11 -4.71 -9.98 12.11
CA PRO A 11 -6.06 -9.46 12.30
C PRO A 11 -6.37 -8.33 11.32
N ILE A 12 -7.54 -8.40 10.71
CA ILE A 12 -7.97 -7.39 9.74
C ILE A 12 -8.11 -6.00 10.37
N GLU A 13 -8.42 -5.93 11.65
CA GLU A 13 -8.59 -4.66 12.36
C GLU A 13 -7.29 -3.86 12.47
N ARG A 14 -6.15 -4.47 12.18
CA ARG A 14 -4.87 -3.76 12.14
C ARG A 14 -4.61 -3.11 10.79
N VAL A 15 -5.40 -3.47 9.79
CA VAL A 15 -5.21 -2.95 8.44
C VAL A 15 -5.91 -1.62 8.30
N ARG A 16 -5.20 -0.63 7.81
CA ARG A 16 -5.73 0.70 7.54
C ARG A 16 -5.44 1.09 6.11
N ALA A 17 -6.44 1.63 5.46
CA ALA A 17 -6.29 2.05 4.08
C ALA A 17 -7.14 3.29 3.83
N PHE A 18 -6.64 4.18 2.99
CA PHE A 18 -7.40 5.34 2.56
C PHE A 18 -7.07 5.66 1.12
N VAL A 19 -7.96 6.38 0.47
CA VAL A 19 -7.81 6.72 -0.94
C VAL A 19 -7.78 8.24 -1.07
N THR A 20 -6.82 8.72 -1.85
CA THR A 20 -6.72 10.14 -2.18
C THR A 20 -7.08 10.34 -3.65
N PHE A 21 -8.00 11.26 -3.92
CA PHE A 21 -8.38 11.60 -5.28
C PHE A 21 -7.65 12.86 -5.71
N VAL A 22 -7.09 12.81 -6.92
CA VAL A 22 -6.39 13.94 -7.50
C VAL A 22 -7.19 14.43 -8.70
N LYS A 23 -7.45 15.73 -8.74
CA LYS A 23 -8.22 16.32 -9.85
C LYS A 23 -7.48 16.14 -11.17
N PRO A 24 -8.20 15.89 -12.28
CA PRO A 24 -7.56 15.70 -13.58
C PRO A 24 -6.63 16.83 -14.01
N GLN A 25 -6.92 18.06 -13.60
CA GLN A 25 -6.08 19.21 -13.93
C GLN A 25 -4.83 19.31 -13.04
N HIS A 26 -4.71 18.45 -12.04
CA HIS A 26 -3.57 18.41 -11.13
C HIS A 26 -2.73 17.15 -11.33
N TRP A 27 -3.03 16.35 -12.35
CA TRP A 27 -2.32 15.12 -12.59
C TRP A 27 -1.83 15.06 -14.03
N ALA A 28 -0.55 14.79 -14.20
CA ALA A 28 0.06 14.65 -15.54
C ALA A 28 0.66 13.26 -15.69
N THR A 29 0.44 12.66 -16.85
CA THR A 29 1.02 11.38 -17.21
C THR A 29 1.73 11.56 -18.55
N ALA A 30 3.01 11.19 -18.59
CA ALA A 30 3.84 11.32 -19.78
C ALA A 30 3.87 12.75 -20.35
N GLY A 31 3.87 13.74 -19.43
CA GLY A 31 3.99 15.14 -19.81
C GLY A 31 2.69 15.81 -20.23
N LYS A 32 1.56 15.12 -20.09
CA LYS A 32 0.25 15.66 -20.46
C LYS A 32 -0.72 15.53 -19.32
N LEU A 33 -1.55 16.55 -19.10
CA LEU A 33 -2.54 16.52 -18.03
C LEU A 33 -3.66 15.53 -18.33
N VAL A 34 -4.18 14.88 -17.29
CA VAL A 34 -5.32 13.99 -17.43
C VAL A 34 -6.54 14.76 -17.95
N SER A 35 -6.69 16.02 -17.51
CA SER A 35 -7.76 16.89 -18.02
C SER A 35 -7.65 17.19 -19.51
N GLU A 36 -6.48 16.97 -20.10
CA GLU A 36 -6.23 17.16 -21.52
C GLU A 36 -6.25 15.84 -22.32
N GLY A 37 -6.69 14.76 -21.68
CA GLY A 37 -6.84 13.48 -22.33
C GLY A 37 -5.76 12.44 -22.04
N ALA A 38 -4.81 12.74 -21.17
CA ALA A 38 -3.83 11.74 -20.76
C ALA A 38 -4.52 10.63 -19.97
N PRO A 39 -4.02 9.38 -20.04
CA PRO A 39 -4.62 8.30 -19.30
C PRO A 39 -4.39 8.46 -17.80
N GLY A 40 -5.37 8.04 -17.00
CA GLY A 40 -5.19 7.93 -15.57
C GLY A 40 -4.19 6.84 -15.24
N ALA A 41 -3.28 7.12 -14.31
CA ALA A 41 -2.24 6.19 -13.92
C ALA A 41 -2.21 6.06 -12.40
N PRO A 42 -3.05 5.16 -11.83
CA PRO A 42 -3.16 5.02 -10.39
C PRO A 42 -1.84 4.62 -9.74
N TYR A 43 -1.70 4.98 -8.48
CA TYR A 43 -0.48 4.73 -7.73
C TYR A 43 -0.86 4.34 -6.30
N PHE A 44 -0.13 3.37 -5.72
CA PHE A 44 -0.35 2.98 -4.33
C PHE A 44 0.94 2.99 -3.54
N THR A 45 0.83 3.18 -2.22
CA THR A 45 1.92 2.98 -1.28
C THR A 45 1.43 2.11 -0.15
N CYS A 46 2.21 1.09 0.17
CA CYS A 46 1.93 0.18 1.27
C CYS A 46 3.09 0.26 2.26
N LEU A 47 2.78 0.54 3.52
CA LEU A 47 3.79 0.55 4.58
C LEU A 47 3.68 -0.73 5.37
N ALA A 48 4.80 -1.44 5.54
CA ALA A 48 4.84 -2.70 6.27
C ALA A 48 6.06 -2.72 7.18
N LEU A 49 5.90 -3.31 8.37
CA LEU A 49 7.05 -3.47 9.25
C LEU A 49 8.05 -4.42 8.61
N SER A 50 9.34 -4.13 8.79
CA SER A 50 10.43 -4.89 8.21
C SER A 50 10.48 -6.32 8.75
N GLY A 51 11.16 -7.20 8.00
CA GLY A 51 11.37 -8.59 8.38
C GLY A 51 10.57 -9.58 7.57
N ARG A 52 9.72 -9.12 6.64
CA ARG A 52 8.97 -10.02 5.77
C ARG A 52 9.84 -10.45 4.58
N PRO A 53 9.68 -11.71 4.13
CA PRO A 53 10.41 -12.16 2.94
C PRO A 53 10.00 -11.37 1.70
N THR A 54 10.95 -11.18 0.79
CA THR A 54 10.74 -10.44 -0.45
C THR A 54 9.56 -10.99 -1.25
N GLU A 55 9.40 -12.31 -1.29
CA GLU A 55 8.30 -12.94 -1.98
C GLU A 55 6.94 -12.45 -1.46
N GLN A 56 6.81 -12.31 -0.16
CA GLN A 56 5.57 -11.83 0.44
C GLN A 56 5.29 -10.38 0.05
N LEU A 57 6.33 -9.55 0.00
CA LEU A 57 6.19 -8.16 -0.45
C LEU A 57 5.78 -8.10 -1.93
N GLN A 58 6.34 -8.97 -2.76
CA GLN A 58 5.99 -9.03 -4.17
C GLN A 58 4.55 -9.50 -4.37
N ASN A 59 4.09 -10.42 -3.53
CA ASN A 59 2.69 -10.85 -3.55
C ASN A 59 1.74 -9.70 -3.20
N LEU A 60 2.13 -8.84 -2.28
CA LEU A 60 1.36 -7.64 -1.96
C LEU A 60 1.30 -6.69 -3.16
N MET A 61 2.44 -6.48 -3.83
CA MET A 61 2.49 -5.62 -5.02
C MET A 61 1.54 -6.12 -6.09
N GLN A 62 1.59 -7.41 -6.38
CA GLN A 62 0.72 -8.02 -7.38
C GLN A 62 -0.74 -7.91 -6.97
N GLY A 63 -1.05 -8.22 -5.70
CA GLY A 63 -2.41 -8.20 -5.20
C GLY A 63 -3.03 -6.81 -5.23
N PHE A 64 -2.28 -5.78 -4.82
CA PHE A 64 -2.79 -4.40 -4.88
C PHE A 64 -2.99 -3.95 -6.32
N THR A 65 -2.09 -4.33 -7.21
CA THR A 65 -2.22 -4.02 -8.62
C THR A 65 -3.47 -4.67 -9.22
N ASP A 66 -3.70 -5.94 -8.90
CA ASP A 66 -4.91 -6.66 -9.35
C ASP A 66 -6.18 -5.99 -8.86
N LEU A 67 -6.17 -5.55 -7.60
CA LEU A 67 -7.31 -4.90 -6.99
C LEU A 67 -7.64 -3.58 -7.68
N ILE A 68 -6.61 -2.77 -7.93
CA ILE A 68 -6.77 -1.48 -8.60
C ILE A 68 -7.27 -1.68 -10.03
N ALA A 69 -6.66 -2.62 -10.76
CA ALA A 69 -7.05 -2.89 -12.14
C ALA A 69 -8.50 -3.33 -12.25
N ARG A 70 -8.99 -4.05 -11.23
CA ARG A 70 -10.36 -4.55 -11.22
C ARG A 70 -11.37 -3.46 -10.88
N HIS A 71 -11.03 -2.54 -9.99
CA HIS A 71 -11.97 -1.54 -9.49
C HIS A 71 -11.89 -0.19 -10.17
N LEU A 72 -10.73 0.14 -10.74
CA LEU A 72 -10.54 1.38 -11.48
C LEU A 72 -10.35 1.01 -12.95
N ASP A 73 -11.20 1.46 -13.80
CA ASP A 73 -11.15 1.14 -15.23
C ASP A 73 -9.89 1.74 -15.87
N CYS A 74 -8.76 1.06 -15.73
CA CYS A 74 -7.47 1.54 -16.22
C CYS A 74 -6.61 0.37 -16.71
N ASP A 75 -5.60 0.69 -17.51
CA ASP A 75 -4.66 -0.29 -17.99
C ASP A 75 -3.77 -0.74 -16.84
N ARG A 76 -3.76 -2.05 -16.58
CA ARG A 76 -2.93 -2.64 -15.53
C ARG A 76 -1.47 -2.19 -15.63
N ARG A 77 -0.95 -2.05 -16.85
CA ARG A 77 0.44 -1.67 -17.06
C ARG A 77 0.76 -0.24 -16.67
N SER A 78 -0.27 0.60 -16.52
CA SER A 78 -0.09 1.98 -16.08
C SER A 78 0.01 2.12 -14.57
N ILE A 79 -0.40 1.09 -13.81
CA ILE A 79 -0.42 1.15 -12.36
C ILE A 79 0.99 1.08 -11.79
N ARG A 80 1.29 1.97 -10.86
CA ARG A 80 2.57 1.99 -10.14
C ARG A 80 2.30 1.88 -8.65
N GLY A 81 3.29 1.42 -7.91
CA GLY A 81 3.16 1.32 -6.47
C GLY A 81 4.47 0.94 -5.83
N GLN A 82 4.47 1.01 -4.50
CA GLN A 82 5.64 0.61 -3.73
C GLN A 82 5.23 0.02 -2.39
N VAL A 83 6.07 -0.87 -1.90
CA VAL A 83 5.98 -1.36 -0.53
C VAL A 83 7.19 -0.81 0.22
N VAL A 84 6.93 -0.07 1.28
CA VAL A 84 7.98 0.54 2.08
C VAL A 84 8.13 -0.24 3.37
N SER A 85 9.34 -0.76 3.63
CA SER A 85 9.66 -1.48 4.86
C SER A 85 9.97 -0.48 5.96
N ILE A 86 9.29 -0.61 7.09
CA ILE A 86 9.44 0.29 8.23
C ILE A 86 10.09 -0.47 9.38
N ASP A 87 11.15 0.08 9.95
CA ASP A 87 11.75 -0.46 11.16
C ASP A 87 10.73 -0.38 12.30
N PRO A 88 10.45 -1.50 13.00
CA PRO A 88 9.50 -1.48 14.12
C PRO A 88 9.84 -0.47 15.21
N ALA A 89 11.10 -0.10 15.36
CA ALA A 89 11.50 0.94 16.30
C ALA A 89 11.05 2.33 15.86
N HIS A 90 10.67 2.47 14.60
CA HIS A 90 10.27 3.76 14.02
C HIS A 90 8.77 3.81 13.68
N TRP A 91 8.01 2.80 14.09
CA TRP A 91 6.57 2.77 13.87
C TRP A 91 5.86 3.01 15.20
N SER A 92 5.07 4.06 15.27
CA SER A 92 4.40 4.46 16.50
C SER A 92 3.02 3.80 16.63
N ILE A 93 2.78 3.23 17.79
CA ILE A 93 1.47 2.69 18.17
C ILE A 93 1.11 3.35 19.50
N GLY A 94 0.18 4.30 19.46
CA GLY A 94 -0.20 5.05 20.65
C GLY A 94 0.96 5.81 21.30
N GLY A 95 1.93 6.23 20.48
CA GLY A 95 3.10 6.95 20.96
C GLY A 95 4.28 6.08 21.37
N LYS A 96 4.14 4.75 21.27
CA LYS A 96 5.21 3.81 21.61
C LYS A 96 5.68 3.07 20.37
N PRO A 97 6.96 2.69 20.30
CA PRO A 97 7.43 1.96 19.12
C PRO A 97 6.82 0.55 19.07
N ALA A 98 6.53 0.11 17.85
CA ALA A 98 5.97 -1.22 17.63
C ALA A 98 6.89 -2.32 18.17
N SER A 99 8.21 -2.08 18.13
CA SER A 99 9.19 -3.03 18.68
C SER A 99 8.95 -3.34 20.15
N ASP A 100 8.41 -2.38 20.92
CA ASP A 100 8.08 -2.60 22.32
C ASP A 100 6.67 -3.16 22.49
N VAL A 101 5.71 -2.59 21.77
CA VAL A 101 4.28 -2.95 21.90
C VAL A 101 4.02 -4.36 21.41
N ARG A 102 4.70 -4.77 20.33
CA ARG A 102 4.50 -6.06 19.68
C ARG A 102 5.78 -6.86 19.60
N SER A 103 6.57 -6.84 20.64
CA SER A 103 7.90 -7.45 20.63
C SER A 103 7.89 -8.93 20.24
N ASN A 104 6.93 -9.70 20.73
CA ASN A 104 6.84 -11.12 20.39
C ASN A 104 6.51 -11.34 18.93
N GLU A 105 5.58 -10.56 18.39
CA GLU A 105 5.17 -10.66 16.99
C GLU A 105 6.30 -10.21 16.07
N VAL A 106 6.97 -9.13 16.41
CA VAL A 106 8.08 -8.61 15.63
C VAL A 106 9.21 -9.62 15.59
N ALA A 107 9.55 -10.21 16.74
CA ALA A 107 10.62 -11.21 16.83
C ALA A 107 10.31 -12.47 16.02
N LEU A 108 9.05 -12.91 16.03
CA LEU A 108 8.67 -14.16 15.37
C LEU A 108 8.40 -14.02 13.88
N ARG A 109 7.92 -12.87 13.44
CA ARG A 109 7.47 -12.69 12.06
C ARG A 109 8.15 -11.54 11.32
N GLY A 110 8.99 -10.80 12.02
CA GLY A 110 9.64 -9.64 11.42
C GLY A 110 8.73 -8.46 11.23
N GLY A 111 7.52 -8.50 11.72
CA GLY A 111 6.60 -7.39 11.65
C GLY A 111 5.21 -7.79 11.25
N VAL A 112 4.24 -7.19 11.90
CA VAL A 112 2.83 -7.51 11.68
C VAL A 112 1.95 -6.28 11.53
N GLU A 113 2.51 -5.08 11.67
CA GLU A 113 1.76 -3.86 11.46
C GLU A 113 1.88 -3.42 10.01
N MET A 114 0.80 -2.94 9.47
CA MET A 114 0.79 -2.48 8.10
C MET A 114 -0.18 -1.32 7.96
N GLN A 115 0.22 -0.34 7.17
CA GLN A 115 -0.64 0.75 6.80
C GLN A 115 -0.57 0.93 5.29
N THR A 116 -1.70 0.80 4.64
CA THR A 116 -1.80 1.04 3.22
C THR A 116 -1.98 2.53 2.99
N ARG A 117 -1.08 3.14 2.23
CA ARG A 117 -1.20 4.53 1.87
C ARG A 117 -1.99 4.66 0.57
N PRO A 118 -2.30 5.88 0.17
CA PRO A 118 -3.38 6.06 -0.78
C PRO A 118 -3.22 5.29 -2.07
N ILE A 119 -4.31 4.69 -2.46
CA ILE A 119 -4.54 4.37 -3.85
C ILE A 119 -4.97 5.69 -4.46
N VAL A 120 -4.17 6.22 -5.36
CA VAL A 120 -4.46 7.51 -5.97
C VAL A 120 -5.35 7.26 -7.19
N ASP A 121 -6.56 7.78 -7.13
CA ASP A 121 -7.51 7.66 -8.22
C ASP A 121 -7.53 8.95 -9.03
N GLN A 122 -7.50 8.78 -10.33
CA GLN A 122 -7.52 9.90 -11.27
C GLN A 122 -8.86 9.94 -11.95
N VAL A 123 -9.77 10.45 -11.29
CA VAL A 123 -11.15 10.52 -11.78
C VAL A 123 -11.27 11.16 -13.17
#